data_43e4afdeb857fc6c60f75c491205c6c0
#
_entry.id   43e4afdeb857fc6c60f75c491205c6c0
#
_cell.length_a   1.000
_cell.length_b   1.000
_cell.length_c   1.000
_cell.angle_alpha   90.00
_cell.angle_beta   90.00
_cell.angle_gamma   90.00
#
_symmetry.space_group_name_H-M   'P 1'
#
loop_
_entity.id
_entity.type
_entity.pdbx_description
1 polymer ?
#
loop_
_entity_poly.entity_id
_entity_poly.type
_entity_poly.pdbx_seq_one_letter_code
_entity_poly.pdbx_strand_id
1 'polypeptide(L)'
;MSDIRNDSRIVMTLDAGGTNMVFGAMRGGKFCCEPITLPSNADNLDRCLGTMVTGFTKIKEELGEAKPVAISFCFPGPADYPDGIIGGYLPNFPSFRDGVALGPFLEDTFGIPVFINNDGDLYAYGEALGGALPEVNERLAKAGSAKRYHNLIGYTFGTGLGIGTVINGELNRGDNSCVETFCLKHPDMPDIIVEDGASIRAVKRVYGELTGNPNHGLEPKDIAEVCEGKRPGDREAAIKAF
;
A
#
# COMPACT_ATOMS: atom_id res chain seq x y z
N MET A 1 -2.41 -13.49 -19.59
CA MET A 1 -1.38 -13.23 -18.59
C MET A 1 -0.82 -14.55 -18.09
N SER A 2 0.50 -14.66 -17.95
CA SER A 2 1.10 -15.81 -17.27
C SER A 2 0.70 -15.77 -15.79
N ASP A 3 0.36 -16.91 -15.21
CA ASP A 3 0.05 -17.01 -13.79
C ASP A 3 1.30 -16.68 -12.98
N ILE A 4 1.27 -15.59 -12.23
CA ILE A 4 2.43 -15.14 -11.41
C ILE A 4 2.87 -16.20 -10.39
N ARG A 5 1.98 -17.12 -10.01
CA ARG A 5 2.31 -18.24 -9.10
C ARG A 5 3.37 -19.18 -9.68
N ASN A 6 3.54 -19.17 -10.99
CA ASN A 6 4.53 -19.98 -11.70
C ASN A 6 5.80 -19.20 -12.06
N ASP A 7 5.90 -17.92 -11.67
CA ASP A 7 7.09 -17.11 -11.92
C ASP A 7 8.25 -17.54 -11.01
N SER A 8 9.34 -17.99 -11.61
CA SER A 8 10.52 -18.47 -10.88
C SER A 8 11.49 -17.35 -10.49
N ARG A 9 11.29 -16.13 -10.99
CA ARG A 9 12.14 -14.98 -10.66
C ARG A 9 11.98 -14.60 -9.19
N ILE A 10 13.07 -14.18 -8.57
CA ILE A 10 13.07 -13.67 -7.19
C ILE A 10 13.08 -12.15 -7.24
N VAL A 11 12.19 -11.52 -6.49
CA VAL A 11 12.11 -10.08 -6.33
C VAL A 11 12.28 -9.76 -4.84
N MET A 12 13.22 -8.87 -4.51
CA MET A 12 13.32 -8.34 -3.16
C MET A 12 12.24 -7.31 -2.92
N THR A 13 11.64 -7.34 -1.72
CA THR A 13 10.49 -6.51 -1.36
C THR A 13 10.75 -5.72 -0.09
N LEU A 14 10.05 -4.60 0.06
CA LEU A 14 10.06 -3.74 1.24
C LEU A 14 8.62 -3.28 1.55
N ASP A 15 8.23 -3.39 2.81
CA ASP A 15 7.12 -2.63 3.38
C ASP A 15 7.71 -1.45 4.14
N ALA A 16 7.55 -0.24 3.58
CA ALA A 16 8.17 0.98 4.07
C ALA A 16 7.25 1.72 5.05
N GLY A 17 7.29 1.33 6.31
CA GLY A 17 6.60 2.05 7.39
C GLY A 17 7.45 3.18 7.98
N GLY A 18 6.80 4.23 8.48
CA GLY A 18 7.48 5.38 9.10
C GLY A 18 8.29 5.04 10.37
N THR A 19 7.93 3.97 11.08
CA THR A 19 8.64 3.50 12.28
C THR A 19 9.57 2.33 11.98
N ASN A 20 9.10 1.37 11.22
CA ASN A 20 9.84 0.16 10.87
C ASN A 20 9.72 -0.11 9.38
N MET A 21 10.73 -0.75 8.83
CA MET A 21 10.79 -1.29 7.47
C MET A 21 10.88 -2.82 7.53
N VAL A 22 10.05 -3.51 6.76
CA VAL A 22 10.06 -4.97 6.66
C VAL A 22 10.56 -5.39 5.29
N PHE A 23 11.72 -6.03 5.26
CA PHE A 23 12.38 -6.51 4.05
C PHE A 23 12.09 -8.00 3.84
N GLY A 24 11.95 -8.39 2.59
CA GLY A 24 11.74 -9.79 2.22
C GLY A 24 12.16 -10.07 0.78
N ALA A 25 11.96 -11.31 0.36
CA ALA A 25 12.06 -11.70 -1.04
C ALA A 25 10.94 -12.66 -1.40
N MET A 26 10.39 -12.49 -2.60
CA MET A 26 9.25 -13.27 -3.07
C MET A 26 9.57 -13.97 -4.39
N ARG A 27 8.98 -15.15 -4.57
CA ARG A 27 8.99 -15.94 -5.79
C ARG A 27 7.65 -16.65 -5.94
N GLY A 28 6.99 -16.49 -7.09
CA GLY A 28 5.71 -17.13 -7.34
C GLY A 28 4.64 -16.76 -6.32
N GLY A 29 4.62 -15.52 -5.83
CA GLY A 29 3.64 -15.03 -4.85
C GLY A 29 3.89 -15.52 -3.40
N LYS A 30 5.05 -16.11 -3.10
CA LYS A 30 5.41 -16.61 -1.76
C LYS A 30 6.74 -16.03 -1.31
N PHE A 31 6.88 -15.78 -0.01
CA PHE A 31 8.18 -15.48 0.58
C PHE A 31 9.13 -16.67 0.39
N CYS A 32 10.37 -16.38 0.01
CA CYS A 32 11.44 -17.36 -0.17
C CYS A 32 12.58 -17.21 0.87
N CYS A 33 12.43 -16.29 1.81
CA CYS A 33 13.25 -16.15 3.01
C CYS A 33 12.38 -15.57 4.14
N GLU A 34 12.85 -15.62 5.39
CA GLU A 34 12.19 -14.98 6.51
C GLU A 34 12.31 -13.44 6.37
N PRO A 35 11.21 -12.69 6.56
CA PRO A 35 11.25 -11.24 6.53
C PRO A 35 12.10 -10.67 7.68
N ILE A 36 12.81 -9.57 7.38
CA ILE A 36 13.69 -8.87 8.34
C ILE A 36 13.08 -7.50 8.65
N THR A 37 12.93 -7.18 9.91
CA THR A 37 12.42 -5.87 10.35
C THR A 37 13.56 -5.02 10.91
N LEU A 38 13.68 -3.77 10.41
CA LEU A 38 14.64 -2.78 10.87
C LEU A 38 13.94 -1.45 11.17
N PRO A 39 14.48 -0.60 12.08
CA PRO A 39 13.98 0.76 12.29
C PRO A 39 14.11 1.58 11.00
N SER A 40 13.09 2.35 10.64
CA SER A 40 13.10 3.13 9.40
C SER A 40 14.05 4.32 9.44
N ASN A 41 14.29 4.91 10.61
CA ASN A 41 15.07 6.15 10.78
C ASN A 41 14.58 7.29 9.84
N ALA A 42 13.29 7.38 9.63
CA ALA A 42 12.62 8.20 8.61
C ALA A 42 12.86 9.73 8.78
N ASP A 43 13.31 10.16 9.93
CA ASP A 43 13.67 11.54 10.26
C ASP A 43 15.05 11.97 9.74
N ASN A 44 15.90 11.01 9.36
CA ASN A 44 17.25 11.26 8.88
C ASN A 44 17.52 10.50 7.58
N LEU A 45 17.76 11.21 6.49
CA LEU A 45 17.89 10.64 5.15
C LEU A 45 19.02 9.61 5.06
N ASP A 46 20.22 9.97 5.52
CA ASP A 46 21.39 9.08 5.41
C ASP A 46 21.18 7.77 6.20
N ARG A 47 20.56 7.88 7.38
CA ARG A 47 20.23 6.70 8.19
C ARG A 47 19.13 5.87 7.57
N CYS A 48 18.10 6.51 7.00
CA CYS A 48 17.01 5.83 6.34
C CYS A 48 17.50 5.06 5.10
N LEU A 49 18.28 5.70 4.24
CA LEU A 49 18.92 5.07 3.08
C LEU A 49 19.88 3.95 3.53
N GLY A 50 20.68 4.18 4.57
CA GLY A 50 21.54 3.16 5.18
C GLY A 50 20.76 1.95 5.70
N THR A 51 19.57 2.16 6.29
CA THR A 51 18.67 1.07 6.69
C THR A 51 18.18 0.27 5.48
N MET A 52 17.79 0.94 4.38
CA MET A 52 17.37 0.27 3.15
C MET A 52 18.47 -0.59 2.56
N VAL A 53 19.69 -0.03 2.44
CA VAL A 53 20.86 -0.78 1.96
C VAL A 53 21.14 -1.99 2.86
N THR A 54 21.14 -1.80 4.17
CA THR A 54 21.38 -2.86 5.15
C THR A 54 20.34 -3.98 5.03
N GLY A 55 19.05 -3.60 4.95
CA GLY A 55 17.94 -4.56 4.87
C GLY A 55 18.01 -5.41 3.61
N PHE A 56 18.14 -4.79 2.44
CA PHE A 56 18.26 -5.54 1.18
C PHE A 56 19.56 -6.36 1.08
N THR A 57 20.65 -5.89 1.66
CA THR A 57 21.90 -6.67 1.74
C THR A 57 21.69 -7.94 2.56
N LYS A 58 21.06 -7.86 3.72
CA LYS A 58 20.74 -9.03 4.54
C LYS A 58 19.82 -10.02 3.82
N ILE A 59 18.78 -9.52 3.11
CA ILE A 59 17.92 -10.38 2.30
C ILE A 59 18.73 -11.08 1.21
N LYS A 60 19.65 -10.36 0.52
CA LYS A 60 20.53 -10.96 -0.48
C LYS A 60 21.46 -12.03 0.11
N GLU A 61 21.97 -11.83 1.32
CA GLU A 61 22.77 -12.83 2.06
C GLU A 61 21.94 -14.08 2.42
N GLU A 62 20.69 -13.91 2.89
CA GLU A 62 19.75 -15.01 3.18
C GLU A 62 19.40 -15.83 1.93
N LEU A 63 19.33 -15.18 0.76
CA LEU A 63 19.11 -15.86 -0.51
C LEU A 63 20.29 -16.73 -0.97
N GLY A 64 21.49 -16.52 -0.45
CA GLY A 64 22.70 -17.28 -0.77
C GLY A 64 23.07 -17.17 -2.25
N GLU A 65 23.11 -18.31 -2.94
CA GLU A 65 23.43 -18.35 -4.39
C GLU A 65 22.29 -17.90 -5.30
N ALA A 66 21.07 -17.83 -4.78
CA ALA A 66 19.90 -17.41 -5.54
C ALA A 66 19.95 -15.90 -5.80
N LYS A 67 19.82 -15.51 -7.08
CA LYS A 67 19.97 -14.12 -7.50
C LYS A 67 18.61 -13.45 -7.67
N PRO A 68 18.33 -12.37 -6.92
CA PRO A 68 17.18 -11.53 -7.20
C PRO A 68 17.37 -10.80 -8.53
N VAL A 69 16.26 -10.62 -9.27
CA VAL A 69 16.26 -9.94 -10.58
C VAL A 69 15.81 -8.50 -10.50
N ALA A 70 15.15 -8.11 -9.40
CA ALA A 70 14.66 -6.76 -9.18
C ALA A 70 14.44 -6.50 -7.68
N ILE A 71 14.26 -5.23 -7.34
CA ILE A 71 13.66 -4.75 -6.11
C ILE A 71 12.30 -4.14 -6.47
N SER A 72 11.23 -4.46 -5.73
CA SER A 72 9.90 -3.87 -5.93
C SER A 72 9.21 -3.62 -4.61
N PHE A 73 8.73 -2.40 -4.41
CA PHE A 73 8.06 -2.03 -3.16
C PHE A 73 7.12 -0.84 -3.34
N CYS A 74 6.26 -0.62 -2.32
CA CYS A 74 5.49 0.59 -2.21
C CYS A 74 6.21 1.63 -1.34
N PHE A 75 6.05 2.89 -1.72
CA PHE A 75 6.49 4.03 -0.92
C PHE A 75 5.42 5.12 -0.97
N PRO A 76 5.14 5.81 0.14
CA PRO A 76 4.12 6.85 0.14
C PRO A 76 4.49 8.01 -0.80
N GLY A 77 3.47 8.60 -1.42
CA GLY A 77 3.61 9.78 -2.26
C GLY A 77 3.38 11.10 -1.50
N PRO A 78 3.57 12.23 -2.19
CA PRO A 78 3.78 12.36 -3.63
C PRO A 78 5.15 11.90 -4.13
N ALA A 79 5.19 11.40 -5.37
CA ALA A 79 6.41 10.88 -6.00
C ALA A 79 6.29 10.84 -7.52
N ASP A 80 7.41 10.93 -8.22
CA ASP A 80 7.55 10.47 -9.59
C ASP A 80 7.92 8.98 -9.57
N TYR A 81 6.90 8.13 -9.54
CA TYR A 81 7.10 6.68 -9.41
C TYR A 81 7.81 6.05 -10.63
N PRO A 82 7.54 6.46 -11.89
CA PRO A 82 8.30 5.98 -13.04
C PRO A 82 9.81 6.20 -12.92
N ASP A 83 10.22 7.37 -12.43
CA ASP A 83 11.63 7.73 -12.28
C ASP A 83 12.18 7.38 -10.88
N GLY A 84 11.33 6.89 -9.97
CA GLY A 84 11.72 6.51 -8.62
C GLY A 84 12.16 7.69 -7.75
N ILE A 85 11.62 8.88 -8.00
CA ILE A 85 11.94 10.12 -7.27
C ILE A 85 10.85 10.39 -6.24
N ILE A 86 11.20 10.35 -4.96
CA ILE A 86 10.30 10.55 -3.84
C ILE A 86 10.49 11.95 -3.27
N GLY A 87 9.40 12.71 -3.09
CA GLY A 87 9.52 14.07 -2.54
C GLY A 87 8.17 14.69 -2.16
N GLY A 88 8.21 15.89 -1.58
CA GLY A 88 7.04 16.64 -1.16
C GLY A 88 6.61 16.39 0.28
N TYR A 89 5.32 16.58 0.57
CA TYR A 89 4.82 16.44 1.94
C TYR A 89 4.60 14.97 2.32
N LEU A 90 5.55 14.44 3.07
CA LEU A 90 5.59 13.05 3.54
C LEU A 90 5.68 13.02 5.07
N PRO A 91 4.55 13.01 5.80
CA PRO A 91 4.54 13.07 7.27
C PRO A 91 5.36 11.96 7.93
N ASN A 92 5.32 10.75 7.37
CA ASN A 92 6.00 9.57 7.89
C ASN A 92 7.46 9.45 7.44
N PHE A 93 7.88 10.25 6.45
CA PHE A 93 9.24 10.29 5.90
C PHE A 93 9.68 11.74 5.66
N PRO A 94 9.78 12.57 6.71
CA PRO A 94 10.04 13.99 6.56
C PRO A 94 11.41 14.30 5.92
N SER A 95 12.36 13.38 5.99
CA SER A 95 13.69 13.52 5.38
C SER A 95 13.69 13.41 3.85
N PHE A 96 12.59 12.96 3.23
CA PHE A 96 12.46 12.86 1.78
C PHE A 96 11.84 14.11 1.12
N ARG A 97 11.47 15.11 1.92
CA ARG A 97 10.69 16.28 1.46
C ARG A 97 11.29 17.03 0.27
N ASP A 98 12.61 17.15 0.22
CA ASP A 98 13.31 17.95 -0.79
C ASP A 98 13.56 17.20 -2.11
N GLY A 99 13.05 15.99 -2.22
CA GLY A 99 13.24 15.12 -3.37
C GLY A 99 14.46 14.21 -3.24
N VAL A 100 14.21 12.91 -3.34
CA VAL A 100 15.25 11.86 -3.25
C VAL A 100 15.10 10.92 -4.43
N ALA A 101 16.15 10.76 -5.23
CA ALA A 101 16.20 9.78 -6.32
C ALA A 101 16.42 8.36 -5.75
N LEU A 102 15.38 7.86 -5.03
CA LEU A 102 15.45 6.60 -4.28
C LEU A 102 15.62 5.39 -5.21
N GLY A 103 14.87 5.35 -6.31
CA GLY A 103 14.98 4.29 -7.31
C GLY A 103 16.40 4.20 -7.88
N PRO A 104 16.91 5.27 -8.53
CA PRO A 104 18.29 5.30 -9.04
C PRO A 104 19.36 4.98 -7.99
N PHE A 105 19.22 5.50 -6.75
CA PHE A 105 20.16 5.18 -5.68
C PHE A 105 20.24 3.68 -5.37
N LEU A 106 19.09 3.00 -5.29
CA LEU A 106 19.05 1.57 -5.03
C LEU A 106 19.47 0.75 -6.24
N GLU A 107 19.15 1.20 -7.46
CA GLU A 107 19.64 0.57 -8.70
C GLU A 107 21.17 0.59 -8.79
N ASP A 108 21.79 1.75 -8.54
CA ASP A 108 23.26 1.90 -8.52
C ASP A 108 23.89 1.02 -7.42
N THR A 109 23.22 0.92 -6.26
CA THR A 109 23.74 0.15 -5.12
C THR A 109 23.70 -1.36 -5.36
N PHE A 110 22.61 -1.88 -5.95
CA PHE A 110 22.39 -3.32 -6.07
C PHE A 110 22.63 -3.88 -7.47
N GLY A 111 22.73 -3.03 -8.50
CA GLY A 111 22.96 -3.41 -9.89
C GLY A 111 21.78 -4.15 -10.53
N ILE A 112 20.57 -3.96 -10.03
CA ILE A 112 19.31 -4.57 -10.52
C ILE A 112 18.21 -3.51 -10.57
N PRO A 113 17.20 -3.66 -11.47
CA PRO A 113 16.10 -2.72 -11.60
C PRO A 113 15.31 -2.53 -10.30
N VAL A 114 14.84 -1.31 -10.05
CA VAL A 114 14.03 -0.94 -8.90
C VAL A 114 12.68 -0.38 -9.35
N PHE A 115 11.60 -0.95 -8.84
CA PHE A 115 10.22 -0.55 -9.15
C PHE A 115 9.55 -0.06 -7.87
N ILE A 116 9.19 1.23 -7.86
CA ILE A 116 8.48 1.86 -6.75
C ILE A 116 7.08 2.25 -7.24
N ASN A 117 6.07 2.02 -6.42
CA ASN A 117 4.70 2.46 -6.70
C ASN A 117 4.07 3.01 -5.42
N ASN A 118 2.91 3.67 -5.59
CA ASN A 118 2.04 3.98 -4.47
C ASN A 118 1.50 2.69 -3.81
N ASP A 119 1.14 2.74 -2.54
CA ASP A 119 0.63 1.58 -1.79
C ASP A 119 -0.75 1.13 -2.29
N GLY A 120 -1.67 2.07 -2.56
CA GLY A 120 -2.98 1.78 -3.15
C GLY A 120 -2.87 1.17 -4.55
N ASP A 121 -1.97 1.70 -5.38
CA ASP A 121 -1.66 1.18 -6.70
C ASP A 121 -1.10 -0.24 -6.64
N LEU A 122 -0.11 -0.46 -5.78
CA LEU A 122 0.53 -1.77 -5.68
C LEU A 122 -0.41 -2.83 -5.11
N TYR A 123 -1.30 -2.44 -4.17
CA TYR A 123 -2.37 -3.29 -3.68
C TYR A 123 -3.31 -3.72 -4.82
N ALA A 124 -3.87 -2.75 -5.56
CA ALA A 124 -4.77 -3.05 -6.68
C ALA A 124 -4.09 -3.90 -7.75
N TYR A 125 -2.82 -3.64 -8.04
CA TYR A 125 -2.04 -4.40 -9.02
C TYR A 125 -1.83 -5.85 -8.55
N GLY A 126 -1.50 -6.06 -7.29
CA GLY A 126 -1.38 -7.39 -6.69
C GLY A 126 -2.69 -8.19 -6.77
N GLU A 127 -3.82 -7.55 -6.43
CA GLU A 127 -5.15 -8.15 -6.50
C GLU A 127 -5.58 -8.48 -7.95
N ALA A 128 -5.13 -7.67 -8.91
CA ALA A 128 -5.42 -7.92 -10.33
C ALA A 128 -4.58 -9.07 -10.91
N LEU A 129 -3.33 -9.25 -10.48
CA LEU A 129 -2.43 -10.26 -11.04
C LEU A 129 -2.49 -11.61 -10.33
N GLY A 130 -2.66 -11.61 -9.01
CA GLY A 130 -2.54 -12.83 -8.21
C GLY A 130 -3.59 -13.01 -7.12
N GLY A 131 -4.46 -12.01 -6.90
CA GLY A 131 -5.46 -11.99 -5.84
C GLY A 131 -6.90 -12.15 -6.34
N ALA A 132 -7.75 -11.18 -6.02
CA ALA A 132 -9.21 -11.24 -6.22
C ALA A 132 -9.63 -11.44 -7.68
N LEU A 133 -8.99 -10.77 -8.65
CA LEU A 133 -9.41 -10.84 -10.04
C LEU A 133 -9.25 -12.25 -10.66
N PRO A 134 -8.09 -12.92 -10.58
CA PRO A 134 -7.97 -14.30 -11.04
C PRO A 134 -8.86 -15.26 -10.24
N GLU A 135 -9.08 -15.07 -8.95
CA GLU A 135 -9.96 -15.90 -8.14
C GLU A 135 -11.42 -15.82 -8.63
N VAL A 136 -11.93 -14.60 -8.87
CA VAL A 136 -13.28 -14.40 -9.43
C VAL A 136 -13.42 -15.06 -10.80
N ASN A 137 -12.42 -14.90 -11.67
CA ASN A 137 -12.43 -15.53 -12.99
C ASN A 137 -12.40 -17.06 -12.93
N GLU A 138 -11.68 -17.63 -11.98
CA GLU A 138 -11.67 -19.08 -11.73
C GLU A 138 -13.03 -19.58 -11.24
N ARG A 139 -13.67 -18.85 -10.30
CA ARG A 139 -15.02 -19.16 -9.81
C ARG A 139 -16.04 -19.11 -10.94
N LEU A 140 -15.98 -18.10 -11.83
CA LEU A 140 -16.82 -17.99 -13.01
C LEU A 140 -16.62 -19.18 -13.95
N ALA A 141 -15.38 -19.61 -14.19
CA ALA A 141 -15.08 -20.77 -15.03
C ALA A 141 -15.67 -22.06 -14.43
N LYS A 142 -15.49 -22.29 -13.12
CA LYS A 142 -16.05 -23.45 -12.41
C LYS A 142 -17.59 -23.47 -12.46
N ALA A 143 -18.22 -22.30 -12.49
CA ALA A 143 -19.68 -22.16 -12.65
C ALA A 143 -20.16 -22.28 -14.11
N GLY A 144 -19.29 -22.59 -15.08
CA GLY A 144 -19.63 -22.70 -16.49
C GLY A 144 -19.92 -21.37 -17.20
N SER A 145 -19.59 -20.23 -16.57
CA SER A 145 -19.77 -18.92 -17.19
C SER A 145 -18.68 -18.64 -18.22
N ALA A 146 -19.04 -18.08 -19.37
CA ALA A 146 -18.10 -17.58 -20.37
C ALA A 146 -17.54 -16.19 -20.02
N LYS A 147 -18.11 -15.50 -19.01
CA LYS A 147 -17.71 -14.15 -18.61
C LYS A 147 -16.32 -14.17 -17.96
N ARG A 148 -15.50 -13.19 -18.31
CA ARG A 148 -14.18 -12.94 -17.69
C ARG A 148 -14.03 -11.45 -17.44
N TYR A 149 -13.45 -11.12 -16.30
CA TYR A 149 -13.08 -9.74 -15.95
C TYR A 149 -11.59 -9.53 -16.19
N HIS A 150 -11.23 -8.32 -16.65
CA HIS A 150 -9.86 -7.94 -16.99
C HIS A 150 -9.42 -6.64 -16.31
N ASN A 151 -10.35 -5.94 -15.70
CA ASN A 151 -10.12 -4.66 -15.04
C ASN A 151 -10.46 -4.79 -13.57
N LEU A 152 -9.74 -4.02 -12.73
CA LEU A 152 -9.96 -3.98 -11.29
C LEU A 152 -9.73 -2.55 -10.78
N ILE A 153 -10.57 -2.11 -9.86
CA ILE A 153 -10.34 -0.94 -9.01
C ILE A 153 -10.19 -1.46 -7.59
N GLY A 154 -9.07 -1.16 -6.94
CA GLY A 154 -8.81 -1.49 -5.55
C GLY A 154 -8.89 -0.24 -4.68
N TYR A 155 -9.49 -0.38 -3.49
CA TYR A 155 -9.54 0.66 -2.47
C TYR A 155 -8.86 0.18 -1.21
N THR A 156 -8.04 1.03 -0.61
CA THR A 156 -7.47 0.79 0.73
C THR A 156 -7.98 1.84 1.70
N PHE A 157 -8.68 1.37 2.74
CA PHE A 157 -9.22 2.22 3.80
C PHE A 157 -8.32 2.10 5.04
N GLY A 158 -7.36 3.00 5.13
CA GLY A 158 -6.38 3.05 6.21
C GLY A 158 -6.33 4.42 6.87
N THR A 159 -5.13 4.89 7.19
CA THR A 159 -4.90 6.26 7.65
C THR A 159 -5.42 7.27 6.64
N GLY A 160 -5.30 6.95 5.35
CA GLY A 160 -5.89 7.65 4.22
C GLY A 160 -6.81 6.75 3.40
N LEU A 161 -7.21 7.24 2.22
CA LEU A 161 -7.94 6.53 1.18
C LEU A 161 -7.00 6.30 -0.02
N GLY A 162 -6.52 5.07 -0.17
CA GLY A 162 -5.77 4.68 -1.37
C GLY A 162 -6.68 4.08 -2.43
N ILE A 163 -6.37 4.36 -3.69
CA ILE A 163 -7.11 3.86 -4.85
C ILE A 163 -6.09 3.46 -5.91
N GLY A 164 -6.23 2.26 -6.44
CA GLY A 164 -5.45 1.81 -7.58
C GLY A 164 -6.36 1.28 -8.68
N THR A 165 -6.01 1.51 -9.93
CA THR A 165 -6.78 1.12 -11.10
C THR A 165 -5.94 0.26 -12.04
N VAL A 166 -6.44 -0.92 -12.38
CA VAL A 166 -5.79 -1.85 -13.32
C VAL A 166 -6.72 -2.08 -14.51
N ILE A 167 -6.20 -1.85 -15.71
CA ILE A 167 -6.94 -1.98 -16.97
C ILE A 167 -6.21 -2.98 -17.86
N ASN A 168 -6.91 -4.06 -18.24
CA ASN A 168 -6.34 -5.16 -19.04
C ASN A 168 -5.03 -5.74 -18.49
N GLY A 169 -4.90 -5.72 -17.15
CA GLY A 169 -3.73 -6.25 -16.45
C GLY A 169 -2.54 -5.30 -16.34
N GLU A 170 -2.69 -4.06 -16.78
CA GLU A 170 -1.70 -3.01 -16.65
C GLU A 170 -2.15 -1.99 -15.60
N LEU A 171 -1.24 -1.58 -14.72
CA LEU A 171 -1.49 -0.55 -13.74
C LEU A 171 -1.66 0.81 -14.42
N ASN A 172 -2.81 1.46 -14.22
CA ASN A 172 -3.05 2.79 -14.72
C ASN A 172 -2.65 3.84 -13.67
N ARG A 173 -1.51 4.48 -13.88
CA ARG A 173 -0.96 5.52 -13.01
C ARG A 173 -1.25 6.95 -13.49
N GLY A 174 -1.95 7.11 -14.63
CA GLY A 174 -2.11 8.42 -15.26
C GLY A 174 -0.77 9.02 -15.74
N ASP A 175 -0.81 10.26 -16.12
CA ASP A 175 0.37 10.96 -16.67
C ASP A 175 1.33 11.48 -15.56
N ASN A 176 0.80 11.66 -14.33
CA ASN A 176 1.55 12.24 -13.21
C ASN A 176 1.61 11.28 -12.00
N SER A 177 1.56 9.98 -12.23
CA SER A 177 1.58 8.96 -11.17
C SER A 177 0.47 9.12 -10.13
N CYS A 178 -0.66 9.71 -10.52
CA CYS A 178 -1.79 9.98 -9.64
C CYS A 178 -3.10 9.91 -10.43
N VAL A 179 -3.84 8.83 -10.27
CA VAL A 179 -5.21 8.67 -10.79
C VAL A 179 -6.24 8.64 -9.67
N GLU A 180 -5.79 8.78 -8.44
CA GLU A 180 -6.59 8.71 -7.24
C GLU A 180 -7.52 9.91 -7.13
N THR A 181 -8.68 9.64 -6.53
CA THR A 181 -9.72 10.64 -6.32
C THR A 181 -9.84 11.10 -4.87
N PHE A 182 -8.89 10.72 -4.01
CA PHE A 182 -8.90 11.03 -2.58
C PHE A 182 -8.95 12.53 -2.27
N CYS A 183 -8.35 13.34 -3.13
CA CYS A 183 -8.25 14.80 -2.96
C CYS A 183 -9.45 15.58 -3.55
N LEU A 184 -10.44 14.91 -4.14
CA LEU A 184 -11.65 15.58 -4.58
C LEU A 184 -12.43 16.13 -3.39
N LYS A 185 -13.17 17.21 -3.60
CA LYS A 185 -14.06 17.77 -2.58
C LYS A 185 -15.12 16.76 -2.16
N HIS A 186 -15.37 16.66 -0.85
CA HIS A 186 -16.47 15.87 -0.33
C HIS A 186 -17.82 16.46 -0.84
N PRO A 187 -18.75 15.63 -1.35
CA PRO A 187 -19.98 16.14 -1.98
C PRO A 187 -20.88 16.94 -1.00
N ASP A 188 -20.93 16.52 0.26
CA ASP A 188 -21.82 17.12 1.27
C ASP A 188 -21.09 18.05 2.26
N MET A 189 -19.75 18.03 2.28
CA MET A 189 -18.91 18.80 3.18
C MET A 189 -17.80 19.50 2.41
N PRO A 190 -18.03 20.72 1.89
CA PRO A 190 -17.14 21.38 0.92
C PRO A 190 -15.76 21.78 1.50
N ASP A 191 -15.62 21.80 2.82
CA ASP A 191 -14.39 22.17 3.52
C ASP A 191 -13.42 21.00 3.73
N ILE A 192 -13.83 19.77 3.35
CA ILE A 192 -13.02 18.57 3.46
C ILE A 192 -12.94 17.83 2.11
N ILE A 193 -12.00 16.91 2.01
CA ILE A 193 -11.81 16.05 0.84
C ILE A 193 -12.47 14.67 1.04
N VAL A 194 -12.60 13.91 -0.05
CA VAL A 194 -13.19 12.54 0.00
C VAL A 194 -12.48 11.65 1.01
N GLU A 195 -11.16 11.71 1.11
CA GLU A 195 -10.39 10.95 2.10
C GLU A 195 -10.84 11.24 3.55
N ASP A 196 -11.19 12.46 3.87
CA ASP A 196 -11.68 12.82 5.21
C ASP A 196 -13.07 12.25 5.52
N GLY A 197 -13.77 11.79 4.49
CA GLY A 197 -15.06 11.08 4.59
C GLY A 197 -14.94 9.56 4.57
N ALA A 198 -13.79 8.99 4.18
CA ALA A 198 -13.63 7.55 3.91
C ALA A 198 -12.29 7.00 4.41
N SER A 199 -11.90 7.34 5.63
CA SER A 199 -10.65 6.89 6.25
C SER A 199 -10.85 6.51 7.72
N ILE A 200 -9.82 5.94 8.35
CA ILE A 200 -9.80 5.70 9.80
C ILE A 200 -10.17 6.97 10.58
N ARG A 201 -9.65 8.12 10.14
CA ARG A 201 -9.95 9.42 10.76
C ARG A 201 -11.44 9.78 10.64
N ALA A 202 -12.06 9.47 9.50
CA ALA A 202 -13.47 9.72 9.27
C ALA A 202 -14.36 8.92 10.24
N VAL A 203 -14.15 7.62 10.34
CA VAL A 203 -14.90 6.74 11.26
C VAL A 203 -14.78 7.23 12.69
N LYS A 204 -13.57 7.54 13.15
CA LYS A 204 -13.32 8.05 14.51
C LYS A 204 -14.00 9.39 14.75
N ARG A 205 -13.89 10.33 13.80
CA ARG A 205 -14.50 11.66 13.89
C ARG A 205 -16.02 11.55 13.97
N VAL A 206 -16.65 10.84 13.05
CA VAL A 206 -18.11 10.73 12.98
C VAL A 206 -18.67 10.06 14.23
N TYR A 207 -18.04 8.98 14.71
CA TYR A 207 -18.46 8.36 15.98
C TYR A 207 -18.35 9.33 17.16
N GLY A 208 -17.25 10.09 17.25
CA GLY A 208 -17.05 11.10 18.28
C GLY A 208 -18.08 12.22 18.25
N GLU A 209 -18.41 12.72 17.05
CA GLU A 209 -19.45 13.75 16.84
C GLU A 209 -20.83 13.24 17.27
N LEU A 210 -21.21 12.05 16.84
CA LEU A 210 -22.52 11.46 17.15
C LEU A 210 -22.70 11.11 18.63
N THR A 211 -21.63 10.72 19.31
CA THR A 211 -21.66 10.41 20.76
C THR A 211 -21.38 11.61 21.65
N GLY A 212 -21.06 12.78 21.08
CA GLY A 212 -20.66 13.96 21.84
C GLY A 212 -19.31 13.79 22.57
N ASN A 213 -18.51 12.81 22.21
CA ASN A 213 -17.20 12.51 22.81
C ASN A 213 -16.09 12.42 21.73
N PRO A 214 -15.55 13.55 21.26
CA PRO A 214 -14.52 13.55 20.22
C PRO A 214 -13.20 12.86 20.63
N ASN A 215 -12.99 12.70 21.92
CA ASN A 215 -11.78 12.07 22.49
C ASN A 215 -12.07 10.66 23.06
N HIS A 216 -12.92 9.89 22.39
CA HIS A 216 -13.35 8.55 22.87
C HIS A 216 -12.23 7.50 22.92
N GLY A 217 -11.10 7.72 22.25
CA GLY A 217 -9.93 6.84 22.27
C GLY A 217 -10.11 5.48 21.57
N LEU A 218 -11.25 5.25 20.89
CA LEU A 218 -11.52 4.00 20.18
C LEU A 218 -10.91 4.02 18.78
N GLU A 219 -10.40 2.87 18.36
CA GLU A 219 -9.99 2.63 16.99
C GLU A 219 -11.17 2.07 16.16
N PRO A 220 -11.14 2.11 14.81
CA PRO A 220 -12.24 1.61 13.98
C PRO A 220 -12.64 0.17 14.31
N LYS A 221 -11.68 -0.69 14.67
CA LYS A 221 -11.98 -2.05 15.14
C LYS A 221 -12.86 -2.06 16.39
N ASP A 222 -12.55 -1.20 17.34
CA ASP A 222 -13.35 -1.07 18.58
C ASP A 222 -14.77 -0.58 18.28
N ILE A 223 -14.91 0.39 17.35
CA ILE A 223 -16.21 0.90 16.90
C ILE A 223 -17.00 -0.18 16.16
N ALA A 224 -16.33 -0.99 15.33
CA ALA A 224 -16.97 -2.15 14.69
C ALA A 224 -17.47 -3.18 15.73
N GLU A 225 -16.71 -3.43 16.80
CA GLU A 225 -17.16 -4.29 17.91
C GLU A 225 -18.40 -3.71 18.63
N VAL A 226 -18.53 -2.38 18.70
CA VAL A 226 -19.77 -1.72 19.20
C VAL A 226 -20.93 -1.96 18.23
N CYS A 227 -20.72 -1.82 16.91
CA CYS A 227 -21.72 -2.14 15.89
C CYS A 227 -22.27 -3.57 16.06
N GLU A 228 -21.37 -4.52 16.31
CA GLU A 228 -21.68 -5.95 16.45
C GLU A 228 -22.27 -6.30 17.83
N GLY A 229 -22.29 -5.36 18.78
CA GLY A 229 -22.74 -5.58 20.15
C GLY A 229 -21.74 -6.37 21.02
N LYS A 230 -20.48 -6.50 20.57
CA LYS A 230 -19.40 -7.17 21.29
C LYS A 230 -18.71 -6.27 22.32
N ARG A 231 -18.88 -4.96 22.18
CA ARG A 231 -18.32 -3.93 23.06
C ARG A 231 -19.41 -2.97 23.51
N PRO A 232 -19.40 -2.49 24.77
CA PRO A 232 -20.29 -1.43 25.23
C PRO A 232 -20.04 -0.12 24.45
N GLY A 233 -21.13 0.58 24.10
CA GLY A 233 -21.06 1.87 23.40
C GLY A 233 -22.39 2.22 22.72
N ASP A 234 -22.43 3.36 22.02
CA ASP A 234 -23.58 3.76 21.24
C ASP A 234 -23.57 3.03 19.89
N ARG A 235 -24.39 1.99 19.81
CA ARG A 235 -24.46 1.13 18.61
C ARG A 235 -25.01 1.87 17.39
N GLU A 236 -25.96 2.79 17.59
CA GLU A 236 -26.55 3.54 16.48
C GLU A 236 -25.51 4.51 15.88
N ALA A 237 -24.80 5.23 16.74
CA ALA A 237 -23.69 6.08 16.32
C ALA A 237 -22.58 5.27 15.62
N ALA A 238 -22.26 4.09 16.15
CA ALA A 238 -21.24 3.22 15.55
C ALA A 238 -21.63 2.75 14.14
N ILE A 239 -22.89 2.35 13.92
CA ILE A 239 -23.40 1.97 12.59
C ILE A 239 -23.35 3.15 11.60
N LYS A 240 -23.64 4.36 12.07
CA LYS A 240 -23.61 5.55 11.21
C LYS A 240 -22.20 6.05 10.91
N ALA A 241 -21.20 5.64 11.68
CA ALA A 241 -19.81 6.03 11.48
C ALA A 241 -19.11 5.22 10.36
N PHE A 242 -19.67 4.08 9.97
CA PHE A 242 -19.27 3.27 8.82
C PHE A 242 -20.19 3.48 7.62
#